data_ae68122865ed6be53997c44a63953e99
#
_entry.id   ae68122865ed6be53997c44a63953e99
#
_cell.length_a   1.000
_cell.length_b   1.000
_cell.length_c   1.000
_cell.angle_alpha   90.00
_cell.angle_beta   90.00
_cell.angle_gamma   90.00
#
_symmetry.space_group_name_H-M   'P 1'
#
loop_
_entity.id
_entity.type
_entity.pdbx_description
1 polymer ?
#
loop_
_entity_poly.entity_id
_entity_poly.type
_entity_poly.pdbx_seq_one_letter_code
_entity_poly.pdbx_strand_id
1 'polypeptide(L)'
;LLDGSRASTHWEVEQDFLSRFPKAVLDRNALFIDDNGIITSAGTGAGMDCCLYVVRKLYGSTIANSVARRLVLPPQREGTQVQLIERPVPPATKDARIYRLLDEVRMNLRREYSIDELAKRTSMSRRSFTRNFFRVTGMSFGTWLRAERIKIGREILETTDHNIDRVAEIAGFGSTALFRQYFKSVFGCPPTKIRRRNSEAPNVSELASLQ
;
A
#
# COMPACT_ATOMS: atom_id res chain seq x y z
N LEU A 1 -1.24 26.04 -9.34
CA LEU A 1 -1.19 25.10 -8.21
C LEU A 1 -0.38 23.84 -8.55
N LEU A 2 -0.50 23.28 -9.78
CA LEU A 2 0.14 22.03 -10.16
C LEU A 2 1.49 22.20 -10.87
N ASP A 3 1.92 23.42 -11.16
CA ASP A 3 3.18 23.68 -11.85
C ASP A 3 4.37 23.19 -11.01
N GLY A 4 5.13 22.23 -11.55
CA GLY A 4 6.25 21.60 -10.88
C GLY A 4 5.89 20.55 -9.81
N SER A 5 4.60 20.39 -9.48
CA SER A 5 4.12 19.43 -8.49
C SER A 5 3.91 18.05 -9.12
N ARG A 6 4.13 16.99 -8.31
CA ARG A 6 3.72 15.64 -8.67
C ARG A 6 2.21 15.50 -8.54
N ALA A 7 1.60 14.86 -9.53
CA ALA A 7 0.16 14.64 -9.55
C ALA A 7 -0.19 13.25 -10.06
N SER A 8 -1.38 12.77 -9.70
CA SER A 8 -2.01 11.56 -10.24
C SER A 8 -3.34 11.93 -10.89
N THR A 9 -3.69 11.24 -11.97
CA THR A 9 -4.99 11.34 -12.62
C THR A 9 -5.43 9.99 -13.16
N HIS A 10 -6.71 9.88 -13.56
CA HIS A 10 -7.23 8.65 -14.15
C HIS A 10 -6.54 8.36 -15.49
N TRP A 11 -6.21 7.10 -15.72
CA TRP A 11 -5.49 6.66 -16.93
C TRP A 11 -6.17 7.07 -18.24
N GLU A 12 -7.51 7.12 -18.29
CA GLU A 12 -8.25 7.53 -19.48
C GLU A 12 -8.06 9.00 -19.86
N VAL A 13 -7.75 9.85 -18.88
CA VAL A 13 -7.64 11.31 -19.12
C VAL A 13 -6.20 11.84 -19.01
N GLU A 14 -5.19 10.97 -18.99
CA GLU A 14 -3.78 11.36 -18.91
C GLU A 14 -3.37 12.35 -20.00
N GLN A 15 -3.78 12.10 -21.25
CA GLN A 15 -3.45 12.93 -22.40
C GLN A 15 -4.06 14.34 -22.26
N ASP A 16 -5.31 14.40 -21.86
CA ASP A 16 -6.01 15.67 -21.63
C ASP A 16 -5.39 16.43 -20.45
N PHE A 17 -5.07 15.71 -19.36
CA PHE A 17 -4.38 16.28 -18.20
C PHE A 17 -3.03 16.89 -18.58
N LEU A 18 -2.17 16.16 -19.30
CA LEU A 18 -0.86 16.67 -19.73
C LEU A 18 -0.97 17.87 -20.68
N SER A 19 -2.01 17.91 -21.52
CA SER A 19 -2.24 19.04 -22.41
C SER A 19 -2.65 20.32 -21.66
N ARG A 20 -3.44 20.17 -20.58
CA ARG A 20 -3.92 21.30 -19.76
C ARG A 20 -2.89 21.73 -18.71
N PHE A 21 -2.10 20.80 -18.21
CA PHE A 21 -1.12 21.04 -17.13
C PHE A 21 0.29 20.58 -17.53
N PRO A 22 0.89 21.20 -18.57
CA PRO A 22 2.15 20.72 -19.15
C PRO A 22 3.37 20.82 -18.21
N LYS A 23 3.26 21.58 -17.12
CA LYS A 23 4.32 21.71 -16.12
C LYS A 23 4.12 20.79 -14.91
N ALA A 24 3.03 20.04 -14.81
CA ALA A 24 2.83 19.05 -13.76
C ALA A 24 3.63 17.78 -14.05
N VAL A 25 4.14 17.14 -12.99
CA VAL A 25 4.86 15.87 -13.08
C VAL A 25 3.86 14.74 -12.82
N LEU A 26 3.29 14.17 -13.91
CA LEU A 26 2.31 13.10 -13.80
C LEU A 26 2.95 11.77 -13.42
N ASP A 27 2.53 11.18 -12.29
CA ASP A 27 2.83 9.81 -11.93
C ASP A 27 1.66 8.89 -12.35
N ARG A 28 1.86 8.18 -13.44
CA ARG A 28 0.86 7.30 -14.07
C ARG A 28 0.50 6.05 -13.26
N ASN A 29 1.33 5.72 -12.29
CA ASN A 29 1.15 4.49 -11.52
C ASN A 29 0.53 4.74 -10.15
N ALA A 30 0.49 5.98 -9.67
CA ALA A 30 -0.01 6.29 -8.34
C ALA A 30 -1.55 6.35 -8.31
N LEU A 31 -2.18 5.75 -7.28
CA LEU A 31 -3.62 5.94 -7.02
C LEU A 31 -3.92 7.36 -6.54
N PHE A 32 -3.07 7.90 -5.70
CA PHE A 32 -3.11 9.30 -5.27
C PHE A 32 -1.71 9.76 -4.87
N ILE A 33 -1.50 11.07 -4.91
CA ILE A 33 -0.25 11.74 -4.51
C ILE A 33 -0.60 12.88 -3.57
N ASP A 34 0.11 12.95 -2.46
CA ASP A 34 0.16 14.11 -1.57
C ASP A 34 1.51 14.80 -1.80
N ASP A 35 1.48 15.92 -2.50
CA ASP A 35 2.67 16.74 -2.78
C ASP A 35 2.46 18.15 -2.21
N ASN A 36 3.19 18.47 -1.15
CA ASN A 36 3.15 19.75 -0.46
C ASN A 36 1.74 20.21 -0.03
N GLY A 37 0.87 19.25 0.36
CA GLY A 37 -0.51 19.53 0.80
C GLY A 37 -1.53 19.62 -0.32
N ILE A 38 -1.11 19.48 -1.58
CA ILE A 38 -2.01 19.30 -2.72
C ILE A 38 -2.15 17.79 -2.95
N ILE A 39 -3.38 17.28 -2.84
CA ILE A 39 -3.65 15.87 -3.00
C ILE A 39 -4.44 15.64 -4.27
N THR A 40 -3.91 14.81 -5.15
CA THR A 40 -4.53 14.42 -6.44
C THR A 40 -4.73 12.92 -6.50
N SER A 41 -5.77 12.44 -7.17
CA SER A 41 -6.10 11.02 -7.24
C SER A 41 -6.44 10.54 -8.66
N ALA A 42 -6.29 9.24 -8.88
CA ALA A 42 -6.47 8.57 -10.15
C ALA A 42 -7.93 8.24 -10.50
N GLY A 43 -8.90 8.85 -9.87
CA GLY A 43 -10.32 8.67 -10.17
C GLY A 43 -11.18 8.29 -8.96
N THR A 44 -12.45 7.96 -9.18
CA THR A 44 -13.50 7.84 -8.14
C THR A 44 -13.13 6.87 -7.03
N GLY A 45 -12.69 5.66 -7.37
CA GLY A 45 -12.25 4.65 -6.41
C GLY A 45 -10.99 5.07 -5.64
N ALA A 46 -10.00 5.64 -6.34
CA ALA A 46 -8.80 6.19 -5.73
C ALA A 46 -9.08 7.46 -4.92
N GLY A 47 -10.14 8.21 -5.25
CA GLY A 47 -10.63 9.34 -4.46
C GLY A 47 -11.07 8.92 -3.05
N MET A 48 -11.72 7.76 -2.91
CA MET A 48 -12.09 7.22 -1.60
C MET A 48 -10.86 6.85 -0.77
N ASP A 49 -9.84 6.24 -1.39
CA ASP A 49 -8.57 5.95 -0.72
C ASP A 49 -7.85 7.23 -0.29
N CYS A 50 -7.87 8.24 -1.15
CA CYS A 50 -7.36 9.58 -0.87
C CYS A 50 -8.07 10.22 0.35
N CYS A 51 -9.40 10.15 0.43
CA CYS A 51 -10.16 10.63 1.58
C CYS A 51 -9.80 9.87 2.86
N LEU A 52 -9.69 8.54 2.81
CA LEU A 52 -9.25 7.74 3.96
C LEU A 52 -7.81 8.07 4.38
N TYR A 53 -6.92 8.37 3.40
CA TYR A 53 -5.58 8.86 3.70
C TYR A 53 -5.61 10.18 4.46
N VAL A 54 -6.45 11.15 4.04
CA VAL A 54 -6.60 12.45 4.73
C VAL A 54 -7.12 12.24 6.15
N VAL A 55 -8.16 11.42 6.33
CA VAL A 55 -8.68 11.08 7.67
C VAL A 55 -7.59 10.45 8.53
N ARG A 56 -6.80 9.55 7.98
CA ARG A 56 -5.68 8.92 8.69
C ARG A 56 -4.58 9.92 9.07
N LYS A 57 -4.27 10.85 8.17
CA LYS A 57 -3.26 11.89 8.40
C LYS A 57 -3.67 12.84 9.52
N LEU A 58 -4.95 13.19 9.59
CA LEU A 58 -5.48 14.16 10.56
C LEU A 58 -5.89 13.52 11.90
N TYR A 59 -6.52 12.35 11.85
CA TYR A 59 -7.19 11.73 13.03
C TYR A 59 -6.63 10.37 13.41
N GLY A 60 -5.60 9.88 12.73
CA GLY A 60 -4.95 8.60 13.03
C GLY A 60 -5.68 7.39 12.44
N SER A 61 -4.99 6.23 12.55
CA SER A 61 -5.39 4.99 11.89
C SER A 61 -6.65 4.37 12.47
N THR A 62 -6.87 4.51 13.77
CA THR A 62 -8.06 3.94 14.45
C THR A 62 -9.34 4.53 13.89
N ILE A 63 -9.39 5.86 13.75
CA ILE A 63 -10.56 6.57 13.20
C ILE A 63 -10.72 6.24 11.72
N ALA A 64 -9.63 6.29 10.93
CA ALA A 64 -9.67 5.97 9.51
C ALA A 64 -10.17 4.53 9.26
N ASN A 65 -9.72 3.54 10.04
CA ASN A 65 -10.18 2.15 9.93
C ASN A 65 -11.66 2.00 10.34
N SER A 66 -12.13 2.77 11.32
CA SER A 66 -13.56 2.80 11.69
C SER A 66 -14.41 3.36 10.54
N VAL A 67 -13.98 4.45 9.92
CA VAL A 67 -14.64 5.04 8.74
C VAL A 67 -14.64 4.06 7.58
N ALA A 68 -13.50 3.42 7.26
CA ALA A 68 -13.40 2.45 6.19
C ALA A 68 -14.38 1.27 6.37
N ARG A 69 -14.50 0.72 7.60
CA ARG A 69 -15.48 -0.33 7.91
C ARG A 69 -16.92 0.10 7.69
N ARG A 70 -17.29 1.32 8.09
CA ARG A 70 -18.64 1.86 7.87
C ARG A 70 -18.97 2.05 6.40
N LEU A 71 -17.97 2.40 5.59
CA LEU A 71 -18.10 2.59 4.14
C LEU A 71 -17.93 1.27 3.36
N VAL A 72 -17.69 0.14 4.05
CA VAL A 72 -17.42 -1.18 3.43
C VAL A 72 -16.23 -1.11 2.47
N LEU A 73 -15.24 -0.27 2.78
CA LEU A 73 -14.02 -0.11 1.99
C LEU A 73 -12.89 -0.94 2.59
N PRO A 74 -11.96 -1.44 1.74
CA PRO A 74 -10.73 -2.04 2.25
C PRO A 74 -9.99 -1.03 3.15
N PRO A 75 -9.39 -1.47 4.26
CA PRO A 75 -8.84 -0.56 5.27
C PRO A 75 -7.67 0.29 4.78
N GLN A 76 -7.00 -0.09 3.72
CA GLN A 76 -5.91 0.72 3.16
C GLN A 76 -5.51 0.30 1.74
N ARG A 77 -5.56 1.26 0.80
CA ARG A 77 -4.71 1.25 -0.40
C ARG A 77 -3.76 2.45 -0.31
N GLU A 78 -2.47 2.22 -0.54
CA GLU A 78 -1.48 3.30 -0.54
C GLU A 78 -1.48 4.04 -1.87
N GLY A 79 -1.23 5.34 -1.85
CA GLY A 79 -1.17 6.17 -3.05
C GLY A 79 -0.17 5.67 -4.11
N THR A 80 0.91 5.03 -3.68
CA THR A 80 1.92 4.40 -4.55
C THR A 80 1.50 3.06 -5.15
N GLN A 81 0.30 2.56 -4.82
CA GLN A 81 -0.22 1.34 -5.41
C GLN A 81 -0.60 1.61 -6.88
N VAL A 82 -0.12 0.74 -7.78
CA VAL A 82 -0.37 0.87 -9.22
C VAL A 82 -1.88 0.88 -9.49
N GLN A 83 -2.33 1.80 -10.34
CA GLN A 83 -3.69 1.78 -10.87
C GLN A 83 -3.94 0.42 -11.52
N LEU A 84 -4.89 -0.35 -10.98
CA LEU A 84 -5.36 -1.55 -11.64
C LEU A 84 -6.17 -1.11 -12.86
N ILE A 85 -5.50 -0.99 -13.98
CA ILE A 85 -6.19 -0.94 -15.28
C ILE A 85 -6.71 -2.36 -15.50
N GLU A 86 -7.95 -2.60 -15.10
CA GLU A 86 -8.65 -3.82 -15.46
C GLU A 86 -8.93 -3.81 -16.97
N ARG A 87 -7.96 -4.27 -17.73
CA ARG A 87 -8.34 -5.08 -18.87
C ARG A 87 -8.87 -6.38 -18.26
N PRO A 88 -10.09 -6.84 -18.61
CA PRO A 88 -10.58 -8.14 -18.21
C PRO A 88 -9.51 -9.17 -18.61
N VAL A 89 -8.74 -9.64 -17.65
CA VAL A 89 -7.69 -10.63 -17.92
C VAL A 89 -8.43 -11.95 -18.00
N PRO A 90 -8.49 -12.62 -19.17
CA PRO A 90 -9.10 -13.92 -19.27
C PRO A 90 -8.52 -14.85 -18.21
N PRO A 91 -9.32 -15.67 -17.53
CA PRO A 91 -8.88 -16.44 -16.34
C PRO A 91 -7.71 -17.41 -16.57
N ALA A 92 -7.31 -17.61 -17.84
CA ALA A 92 -6.22 -18.50 -18.25
C ALA A 92 -4.90 -17.78 -18.58
N THR A 93 -4.78 -16.46 -18.45
CA THR A 93 -3.55 -15.74 -18.80
C THR A 93 -2.48 -15.90 -17.72
N LYS A 94 -1.19 -15.70 -18.13
CA LYS A 94 -0.06 -15.69 -17.21
C LYS A 94 -0.23 -14.65 -16.10
N ASP A 95 -0.92 -13.54 -16.39
CA ASP A 95 -1.17 -12.46 -15.44
C ASP A 95 -2.19 -12.88 -14.37
N ALA A 96 -3.30 -13.51 -14.76
CA ALA A 96 -4.27 -14.03 -13.80
C ALA A 96 -3.67 -15.03 -12.80
N ARG A 97 -2.66 -15.80 -13.23
CA ARG A 97 -1.91 -16.71 -12.34
C ARG A 97 -1.03 -15.95 -11.35
N ILE A 98 -0.44 -14.83 -11.77
CA ILE A 98 0.33 -13.97 -10.87
C ILE A 98 -0.61 -13.31 -9.85
N TYR A 99 -1.76 -12.75 -10.26
CA TYR A 99 -2.72 -12.13 -9.34
C TYR A 99 -3.22 -13.11 -8.28
N ARG A 100 -3.63 -14.32 -8.67
CA ARG A 100 -4.01 -15.37 -7.70
C ARG A 100 -2.88 -15.69 -6.73
N LEU A 101 -1.66 -15.78 -7.22
CA LEU A 101 -0.49 -16.02 -6.37
C LEU A 101 -0.27 -14.88 -5.37
N LEU A 102 -0.45 -13.62 -5.77
CA LEU A 102 -0.32 -12.46 -4.87
C LEU A 102 -1.31 -12.57 -3.71
N ASP A 103 -2.57 -12.92 -4.00
CA ASP A 103 -3.60 -13.07 -2.96
C ASP A 103 -3.29 -14.24 -2.01
N GLU A 104 -2.85 -15.39 -2.56
CA GLU A 104 -2.44 -16.53 -1.73
C GLU A 104 -1.24 -16.20 -0.83
N VAL A 105 -0.26 -15.44 -1.33
CA VAL A 105 0.90 -15.03 -0.54
C VAL A 105 0.50 -14.01 0.53
N ARG A 106 -0.42 -13.09 0.26
CA ARG A 106 -0.96 -12.15 1.26
C ARG A 106 -1.60 -12.87 2.45
N MET A 107 -2.29 -13.97 2.20
CA MET A 107 -2.87 -14.80 3.28
C MET A 107 -1.81 -15.52 4.13
N ASN A 108 -0.56 -15.62 3.66
CA ASN A 108 0.50 -16.39 4.31
C ASN A 108 1.86 -15.67 4.28
N LEU A 109 1.91 -14.40 4.64
CA LEU A 109 3.13 -13.58 4.56
C LEU A 109 4.29 -14.08 5.43
N ARG A 110 4.02 -14.87 6.47
CA ARG A 110 5.06 -15.44 7.35
C ARG A 110 5.87 -16.57 6.70
N ARG A 111 5.29 -17.20 5.67
CA ARG A 111 5.93 -18.32 4.98
C ARG A 111 7.16 -17.84 4.21
N GLU A 112 8.18 -18.70 4.16
CA GLU A 112 9.30 -18.55 3.21
C GLU A 112 8.87 -19.03 1.82
N TYR A 113 9.30 -18.32 0.81
CA TYR A 113 8.99 -18.61 -0.59
C TYR A 113 10.26 -18.64 -1.43
N SER A 114 10.44 -19.71 -2.20
CA SER A 114 11.47 -19.77 -3.23
C SER A 114 10.91 -19.39 -4.60
N ILE A 115 11.73 -18.77 -5.44
CA ILE A 115 11.33 -18.41 -6.81
C ILE A 115 10.96 -19.66 -7.62
N ASP A 116 11.63 -20.77 -7.38
CA ASP A 116 11.38 -22.02 -8.09
C ASP A 116 10.03 -22.64 -7.72
N GLU A 117 9.65 -22.58 -6.43
CA GLU A 117 8.33 -22.99 -5.97
C GLU A 117 7.23 -22.12 -6.62
N LEU A 118 7.38 -20.78 -6.59
CA LEU A 118 6.41 -19.84 -7.14
C LEU A 118 6.27 -20.01 -8.67
N ALA A 119 7.36 -20.25 -9.35
CA ALA A 119 7.36 -20.55 -10.78
C ALA A 119 6.59 -21.83 -11.09
N LYS A 120 6.81 -22.90 -10.33
CA LYS A 120 6.06 -24.17 -10.44
C LYS A 120 4.56 -23.95 -10.19
N ARG A 121 4.19 -23.25 -9.13
CA ARG A 121 2.78 -22.96 -8.79
C ARG A 121 2.05 -22.17 -9.88
N THR A 122 2.76 -21.31 -10.60
CA THR A 122 2.19 -20.54 -11.72
C THR A 122 2.35 -21.23 -13.08
N SER A 123 2.91 -22.46 -13.13
CA SER A 123 3.21 -23.20 -14.37
C SER A 123 4.09 -22.39 -15.31
N MET A 124 5.14 -21.78 -14.77
CA MET A 124 6.12 -20.97 -15.50
C MET A 124 7.54 -21.46 -15.24
N SER A 125 8.47 -21.19 -16.18
CA SER A 125 9.89 -21.26 -15.87
C SER A 125 10.28 -20.11 -14.92
N ARG A 126 11.35 -20.29 -14.14
CA ARG A 126 11.89 -19.25 -13.24
C ARG A 126 12.07 -17.88 -13.95
N ARG A 127 12.64 -17.89 -15.16
CA ARG A 127 12.84 -16.68 -15.99
C ARG A 127 11.50 -16.05 -16.39
N SER A 128 10.54 -16.86 -16.81
CA SER A 128 9.20 -16.38 -17.19
C SER A 128 8.45 -15.80 -16.00
N PHE A 129 8.51 -16.48 -14.84
CA PHE A 129 7.91 -16.00 -13.59
C PHE A 129 8.48 -14.63 -13.21
N THR A 130 9.79 -14.50 -13.06
CA THR A 130 10.45 -13.25 -12.65
C THR A 130 10.09 -12.09 -13.57
N ARG A 131 10.12 -12.31 -14.90
CA ARG A 131 9.75 -11.27 -15.89
C ARG A 131 8.27 -10.87 -15.79
N ASN A 132 7.37 -11.85 -15.72
CA ASN A 132 5.93 -11.57 -15.66
C ASN A 132 5.54 -10.96 -14.30
N PHE A 133 6.14 -11.42 -13.21
CA PHE A 133 5.95 -10.83 -11.89
C PHE A 133 6.35 -9.36 -11.88
N PHE A 134 7.55 -9.04 -12.38
CA PHE A 134 8.01 -7.65 -12.50
C PHE A 134 7.09 -6.81 -13.40
N ARG A 135 6.63 -7.35 -14.51
CA ARG A 135 5.70 -6.65 -15.41
C ARG A 135 4.36 -6.33 -14.75
N VAL A 136 3.85 -7.25 -13.91
CA VAL A 136 2.56 -7.09 -13.22
C VAL A 136 2.67 -6.17 -11.99
N THR A 137 3.77 -6.29 -11.23
CA THR A 137 3.91 -5.61 -9.93
C THR A 137 4.85 -4.41 -9.93
N GLY A 138 5.61 -4.21 -11.02
CA GLY A 138 6.65 -3.17 -11.11
C GLY A 138 7.91 -3.45 -10.29
N MET A 139 8.00 -4.59 -9.57
CA MET A 139 9.12 -4.90 -8.69
C MET A 139 9.42 -6.39 -8.62
N SER A 140 10.56 -6.77 -8.02
CA SER A 140 10.89 -8.17 -7.78
C SER A 140 9.98 -8.77 -6.70
N PHE A 141 9.78 -10.11 -6.72
CA PHE A 141 9.00 -10.81 -5.70
C PHE A 141 9.50 -10.53 -4.27
N GLY A 142 10.82 -10.58 -4.06
CA GLY A 142 11.39 -10.32 -2.74
C GLY A 142 11.16 -8.88 -2.25
N THR A 143 11.19 -7.90 -3.15
CA THR A 143 10.88 -6.50 -2.82
C THR A 143 9.39 -6.35 -2.50
N TRP A 144 8.53 -6.93 -3.31
CA TRP A 144 7.08 -6.93 -3.10
C TRP A 144 6.69 -7.60 -1.77
N LEU A 145 7.24 -8.79 -1.48
CA LEU A 145 6.95 -9.50 -0.24
C LEU A 145 7.36 -8.68 1.00
N ARG A 146 8.54 -8.04 0.95
CA ARG A 146 8.97 -7.15 2.04
C ARG A 146 8.04 -5.95 2.21
N ALA A 147 7.56 -5.36 1.12
CA ALA A 147 6.61 -4.26 1.17
C ALA A 147 5.28 -4.68 1.81
N GLU A 148 4.74 -5.85 1.43
CA GLU A 148 3.51 -6.38 2.06
C GLU A 148 3.72 -6.67 3.56
N ARG A 149 4.85 -7.29 3.93
CA ARG A 149 5.22 -7.55 5.34
C ARG A 149 5.34 -6.27 6.16
N ILE A 150 5.92 -5.21 5.61
CA ILE A 150 6.07 -3.92 6.30
C ILE A 150 4.70 -3.24 6.52
N LYS A 151 3.76 -3.37 5.58
CA LYS A 151 2.39 -2.87 5.74
C LYS A 151 1.69 -3.52 6.93
N ILE A 152 1.74 -4.85 7.01
CA ILE A 152 1.18 -5.61 8.14
C ILE A 152 1.89 -5.22 9.45
N GLY A 153 3.23 -5.10 9.44
CA GLY A 153 3.98 -4.65 10.62
C GLY A 153 3.54 -3.28 11.12
N ARG A 154 3.26 -2.35 10.22
CA ARG A 154 2.71 -1.04 10.56
C ARG A 154 1.31 -1.15 11.16
N GLU A 155 0.42 -1.90 10.54
CA GLU A 155 -0.94 -2.10 11.03
C GLU A 155 -0.95 -2.68 12.46
N ILE A 156 -0.11 -3.69 12.73
CA ILE A 156 0.03 -4.27 14.06
C ILE A 156 0.54 -3.24 15.08
N LEU A 157 1.53 -2.40 14.70
CA LEU A 157 2.02 -1.33 15.57
C LEU A 157 0.96 -0.28 15.90
N GLU A 158 0.04 -0.02 14.97
CA GLU A 158 -1.02 0.96 15.12
C GLU A 158 -2.23 0.41 15.90
N THR A 159 -2.44 -0.91 15.89
CA THR A 159 -3.65 -1.55 16.42
C THR A 159 -3.42 -2.40 17.67
N THR A 160 -2.17 -2.65 18.06
CA THR A 160 -1.82 -3.52 19.19
C THR A 160 -0.66 -2.97 20.02
N ASP A 161 -0.54 -3.45 21.27
CA ASP A 161 0.57 -3.11 22.18
C ASP A 161 1.74 -4.12 22.10
N HIS A 162 1.76 -4.99 21.08
CA HIS A 162 2.85 -5.95 20.90
C HIS A 162 4.22 -5.26 20.85
N ASN A 163 5.23 -5.81 21.52
CA ASN A 163 6.59 -5.30 21.40
C ASN A 163 7.11 -5.42 19.96
N ILE A 164 8.18 -4.67 19.63
CA ILE A 164 8.69 -4.61 18.26
C ILE A 164 9.17 -5.99 17.75
N ASP A 165 9.69 -6.82 18.64
CA ASP A 165 10.17 -8.17 18.28
C ASP A 165 9.00 -9.05 17.85
N ARG A 166 7.90 -9.01 18.61
CA ARG A 166 6.67 -9.74 18.27
C ARG A 166 6.02 -9.21 16.99
N VAL A 167 6.02 -7.90 16.77
CA VAL A 167 5.55 -7.30 15.52
C VAL A 167 6.37 -7.78 14.33
N ALA A 168 7.70 -7.78 14.44
CA ALA A 168 8.58 -8.27 13.38
C ALA A 168 8.31 -9.75 13.04
N GLU A 169 8.14 -10.59 14.07
CA GLU A 169 7.80 -11.99 13.92
C GLU A 169 6.45 -12.18 13.22
N ILE A 170 5.39 -11.51 13.70
CA ILE A 170 4.04 -11.62 13.11
C ILE A 170 4.05 -11.11 11.67
N ALA A 171 4.79 -10.05 11.37
CA ALA A 171 4.94 -9.53 10.01
C ALA A 171 5.80 -10.43 9.09
N GLY A 172 6.41 -11.49 9.62
CA GLY A 172 7.18 -12.47 8.84
C GLY A 172 8.63 -12.07 8.57
N PHE A 173 9.22 -11.18 9.39
CA PHE A 173 10.65 -10.87 9.30
C PHE A 173 11.47 -11.87 10.10
N GLY A 174 12.58 -12.34 9.51
CA GLY A 174 13.51 -13.26 10.18
C GLY A 174 14.32 -12.61 11.32
N SER A 175 14.32 -11.27 11.42
CA SER A 175 14.90 -10.55 12.55
C SER A 175 14.29 -9.17 12.74
N THR A 176 14.27 -8.72 13.99
CA THR A 176 13.82 -7.37 14.35
C THR A 176 14.72 -6.27 13.75
N ALA A 177 16.01 -6.54 13.59
CA ALA A 177 16.94 -5.61 12.97
C ALA A 177 16.56 -5.34 11.50
N LEU A 178 16.26 -6.36 10.72
CA LEU A 178 15.78 -6.23 9.34
C LEU A 178 14.43 -5.50 9.29
N PHE A 179 13.51 -5.81 10.18
CA PHE A 179 12.24 -5.10 10.28
C PHE A 179 12.44 -3.60 10.50
N ARG A 180 13.25 -3.21 11.52
CA ARG A 180 13.55 -1.81 11.82
C ARG A 180 14.19 -1.09 10.64
N GLN A 181 15.15 -1.72 9.98
CA GLN A 181 15.83 -1.17 8.81
C GLN A 181 14.84 -0.88 7.66
N TYR A 182 14.05 -1.88 7.27
CA TYR A 182 13.06 -1.73 6.20
C TYR A 182 11.95 -0.76 6.59
N PHE A 183 11.49 -0.81 7.83
CA PHE A 183 10.47 0.11 8.31
C PHE A 183 10.93 1.57 8.20
N LYS A 184 12.14 1.87 8.64
CA LYS A 184 12.73 3.21 8.53
C LYS A 184 12.93 3.63 7.07
N SER A 185 13.33 2.71 6.18
CA SER A 185 13.50 3.03 4.76
C SER A 185 12.18 3.37 4.05
N VAL A 186 11.07 2.74 4.46
CA VAL A 186 9.75 2.96 3.85
C VAL A 186 9.03 4.17 4.45
N PHE A 187 9.04 4.30 5.79
CA PHE A 187 8.26 5.33 6.50
C PHE A 187 9.08 6.53 6.98
N GLY A 188 10.39 6.55 6.73
CA GLY A 188 11.28 7.65 7.14
C GLY A 188 11.49 7.78 8.66
N CYS A 189 10.87 6.92 9.47
CA CYS A 189 10.96 6.96 10.92
C CYS A 189 11.03 5.54 11.54
N PRO A 190 11.56 5.38 12.75
CA PRO A 190 11.59 4.08 13.41
C PRO A 190 10.18 3.62 13.84
N PRO A 191 9.94 2.29 13.97
CA PRO A 191 8.65 1.74 14.38
C PRO A 191 8.11 2.32 15.70
N THR A 192 8.98 2.62 16.64
CA THR A 192 8.64 3.21 17.96
C THR A 192 7.97 4.57 17.86
N LYS A 193 8.26 5.35 16.81
CA LYS A 193 7.67 6.67 16.61
C LYS A 193 6.19 6.58 16.17
N ILE A 194 5.85 5.56 15.39
CA ILE A 194 4.47 5.32 14.95
C ILE A 194 3.58 4.99 16.16
N ARG A 195 4.04 4.15 17.08
CA ARG A 195 3.30 3.78 18.29
C ARG A 195 3.00 4.99 19.19
N ARG A 196 3.97 5.89 19.41
CA ARG A 196 3.76 7.10 20.20
C ARG A 196 2.65 8.00 19.65
N ARG A 197 2.57 8.15 18.34
CA ARG A 197 1.51 8.98 17.72
C ARG A 197 0.10 8.44 17.94
N ASN A 198 -0.06 7.13 18.10
CA ASN A 198 -1.38 6.51 18.37
C ASN A 198 -1.77 6.55 19.86
N SER A 199 -0.80 6.53 20.77
CA SER A 199 -1.08 6.70 22.21
C SER A 199 -1.35 8.16 22.60
N GLU A 200 -0.93 9.13 21.77
CA GLU A 200 -1.18 10.57 21.96
C GLU A 200 -2.44 11.06 21.21
N ALA A 201 -3.12 10.20 20.43
CA ALA A 201 -4.38 10.56 19.79
C ALA A 201 -5.49 10.71 20.83
N PRO A 202 -6.27 11.80 20.83
CA PRO A 202 -7.33 12.04 21.82
C PRO A 202 -8.34 10.89 21.81
N ASN A 203 -8.72 10.45 22.97
CA ASN A 203 -9.67 9.35 23.17
C ASN A 203 -11.04 9.78 22.62
N VAL A 204 -11.60 8.97 21.72
CA VAL A 204 -12.88 9.27 21.04
C VAL A 204 -14.04 9.48 22.04
N SER A 205 -13.92 9.00 23.29
CA SER A 205 -14.89 9.24 24.35
C SER A 205 -14.89 10.69 24.86
N GLU A 206 -13.80 11.46 24.70
CA GLU A 206 -13.76 12.87 25.07
C GLU A 206 -14.45 13.77 24.04
N LEU A 207 -14.51 13.38 22.79
CA LEU A 207 -15.19 14.13 21.74
C LEU A 207 -16.74 13.94 21.78
N ALA A 208 -17.22 12.87 22.40
CA ALA A 208 -18.67 12.62 22.55
C ALA A 208 -19.28 13.39 23.72
N SER A 209 -18.47 13.96 24.62
CA SER A 209 -18.92 14.76 25.76
C SER A 209 -18.99 16.26 25.52
N LEU A 210 -18.73 16.70 24.28
CA LEU A 210 -18.77 18.12 23.85
C LEU A 210 -19.98 18.45 22.94
N GLN A 211 -21.02 17.58 22.92
CA GLN A 211 -22.31 17.86 22.26
C GLN A 211 -23.42 18.03 23.26
#